data_034cd5bd4533c25a86fbdbcba448f1e4
#
_entry.id   034cd5bd4533c25a86fbdbcba448f1e4
#
_cell.length_a   1.000
_cell.length_b   1.000
_cell.length_c   1.000
_cell.angle_alpha   90.00
_cell.angle_beta   90.00
_cell.angle_gamma   90.00
#
_symmetry.space_group_name_H-M   'P 1'
#
loop_
_entity.id
_entity.type
_entity.pdbx_description
1 polymer ?
#
loop_
_entity_poly.entity_id
_entity_poly.type
_entity_poly.pdbx_seq_one_letter_code
_entity_poly.pdbx_strand_id
1 'polypeptide(L)'
;MSKLVNSVREAVALAGLKDGMTVSFHHHLRNGDFVLNMVMDEIAKQGIKDLTVNASSLFDVHAPLLNHIQNKVVTGLAADYISAGLGRAISQGILDKPVQFRTHGGRPKDIATGKTPIDVAFIAAPAADAMGNCSGKYGKSACGSLGYAYADAMYAKKVVVITDNLVAYPLQDWSISESYVDYVVQVEAIGDPKGIVSGTTQITRDPVGLIMASHAAKVIEASGLLKDGFSFQTGAGGASLAAAKFLKDIMLAKNIKGSFGLGGITGYMVDMLQAGCFQSLLDVQCFDLKAVESLRTDPRHQEISAMHYAAPGERSAVVDNLDVVILGATEIDTNFNVNVHTDSNGVIMGGSGGHSDTAAGAKLSMIIAPMFRARLPIVTDQVTCISTPGKDIDVLVTQGGIAVNPAKVELRQRLLEAGLPVVDIHELKEKTERITGVPRKLPHGERVVAEVIGRNGDLQDQIYSIR
;
A
#
# COMPACT_ATOMS: atom_id res chain seq x y z
N MET A 1 -14.79 -9.99 -32.12
CA MET A 1 -15.39 -11.24 -31.57
C MET A 1 -15.44 -11.09 -30.06
N SER A 2 -16.54 -11.52 -29.41
CA SER A 2 -16.66 -11.48 -27.95
C SER A 2 -15.54 -12.32 -27.30
N LYS A 3 -15.02 -11.83 -26.18
CA LYS A 3 -14.02 -12.52 -25.34
C LYS A 3 -14.67 -13.22 -24.13
N LEU A 4 -16.00 -13.18 -24.08
CA LEU A 4 -16.77 -13.80 -23.00
C LEU A 4 -16.62 -15.31 -23.02
N VAL A 5 -16.28 -15.90 -21.89
CA VAL A 5 -16.21 -17.35 -21.63
C VAL A 5 -17.15 -17.73 -20.48
N ASN A 6 -17.54 -19.02 -20.42
CA ASN A 6 -18.67 -19.44 -19.57
C ASN A 6 -18.32 -19.59 -18.09
N SER A 7 -17.04 -19.73 -17.75
CA SER A 7 -16.63 -19.97 -16.36
C SER A 7 -15.16 -19.65 -16.10
N VAL A 8 -14.81 -19.46 -14.82
CA VAL A 8 -13.41 -19.33 -14.38
C VAL A 8 -12.59 -20.57 -14.79
N ARG A 9 -13.19 -21.76 -14.70
CA ARG A 9 -12.56 -23.00 -15.14
C ARG A 9 -12.15 -22.97 -16.60
N GLU A 10 -13.05 -22.54 -17.46
CA GLU A 10 -12.78 -22.40 -18.91
C GLU A 10 -11.72 -21.34 -19.17
N ALA A 11 -11.79 -20.18 -18.48
CA ALA A 11 -10.79 -19.12 -18.63
C ALA A 11 -9.39 -19.58 -18.25
N VAL A 12 -9.23 -20.29 -17.13
CA VAL A 12 -7.95 -20.88 -16.70
C VAL A 12 -7.37 -21.84 -17.75
N ALA A 13 -8.22 -22.71 -18.31
CA ALA A 13 -7.81 -23.64 -19.35
C ALA A 13 -7.40 -22.92 -20.65
N LEU A 14 -8.19 -21.93 -21.11
CA LEU A 14 -7.93 -21.18 -22.33
C LEU A 14 -6.72 -20.23 -22.19
N ALA A 15 -6.46 -19.71 -20.98
CA ALA A 15 -5.24 -18.97 -20.69
C ALA A 15 -3.97 -19.82 -20.76
N GLY A 16 -4.11 -21.14 -20.83
CA GLY A 16 -3.00 -22.08 -21.00
C GLY A 16 -2.09 -22.18 -19.78
N LEU A 17 -2.65 -21.97 -18.58
CA LEU A 17 -1.91 -22.04 -17.33
C LEU A 17 -1.33 -23.45 -17.10
N LYS A 18 -0.08 -23.51 -16.67
CA LYS A 18 0.68 -24.76 -16.44
C LYS A 18 1.50 -24.65 -15.15
N ASP A 19 2.00 -25.80 -14.69
CA ASP A 19 2.94 -25.87 -13.57
C ASP A 19 4.14 -24.94 -13.77
N GLY A 20 4.59 -24.31 -12.70
CA GLY A 20 5.73 -23.40 -12.67
C GLY A 20 5.46 -21.97 -13.14
N MET A 21 4.25 -21.68 -13.61
CA MET A 21 3.88 -20.33 -14.10
C MET A 21 3.59 -19.34 -12.96
N THR A 22 3.61 -18.05 -13.31
CA THR A 22 3.25 -16.96 -12.41
C THR A 22 1.86 -16.42 -12.72
N VAL A 23 1.01 -16.36 -11.68
CA VAL A 23 -0.31 -15.74 -11.73
C VAL A 23 -0.32 -14.46 -10.90
N SER A 24 -1.08 -13.45 -11.33
CA SER A 24 -1.18 -12.19 -10.58
C SER A 24 -2.60 -11.82 -10.18
N PHE A 25 -2.70 -11.13 -9.04
CA PHE A 25 -3.94 -10.64 -8.44
C PHE A 25 -3.76 -9.23 -7.87
N HIS A 26 -4.88 -8.54 -7.64
CA HIS A 26 -4.93 -7.16 -7.17
C HIS A 26 -5.82 -7.00 -5.94
N HIS A 27 -5.50 -6.03 -5.10
CA HIS A 27 -6.14 -5.88 -3.81
C HIS A 27 -7.17 -4.72 -3.73
N HIS A 28 -7.80 -4.33 -4.82
CA HIS A 28 -8.72 -3.18 -4.82
C HIS A 28 -9.94 -3.40 -3.90
N LEU A 29 -10.43 -4.64 -3.79
CA LEU A 29 -11.49 -5.02 -2.86
C LEU A 29 -10.99 -5.34 -1.44
N ARG A 30 -9.67 -5.42 -1.22
CA ARG A 30 -9.02 -5.66 0.09
C ARG A 30 -9.59 -6.91 0.80
N ASN A 31 -10.11 -6.75 2.04
CA ASN A 31 -10.75 -7.85 2.78
C ASN A 31 -12.10 -8.28 2.19
N GLY A 32 -12.60 -7.62 1.19
CA GLY A 32 -13.81 -7.99 0.45
C GLY A 32 -13.55 -8.78 -0.82
N ASP A 33 -12.30 -9.13 -1.16
CA ASP A 33 -11.99 -9.85 -2.40
C ASP A 33 -12.40 -11.33 -2.34
N PHE A 34 -13.07 -11.80 -3.41
CA PHE A 34 -13.40 -13.21 -3.60
C PHE A 34 -12.63 -13.86 -4.74
N VAL A 35 -12.05 -13.05 -5.63
CA VAL A 35 -11.50 -13.53 -6.90
C VAL A 35 -10.25 -14.38 -6.72
N LEU A 36 -9.31 -13.98 -5.86
CA LEU A 36 -8.09 -14.77 -5.64
C LEU A 36 -8.45 -16.20 -5.19
N ASN A 37 -9.30 -16.34 -4.17
CA ASN A 37 -9.68 -17.66 -3.64
C ASN A 37 -10.43 -18.47 -4.69
N MET A 38 -11.41 -17.87 -5.41
CA MET A 38 -12.18 -18.52 -6.47
C MET A 38 -11.28 -19.07 -7.57
N VAL A 39 -10.33 -18.29 -8.04
CA VAL A 39 -9.41 -18.69 -9.11
C VAL A 39 -8.45 -19.77 -8.63
N MET A 40 -7.87 -19.62 -7.45
CA MET A 40 -6.93 -20.60 -6.90
C MET A 40 -7.59 -21.95 -6.64
N ASP A 41 -8.86 -21.97 -6.20
CA ASP A 41 -9.63 -23.20 -6.05
C ASP A 41 -9.85 -23.91 -7.39
N GLU A 42 -10.17 -23.16 -8.47
CA GLU A 42 -10.33 -23.75 -9.80
C GLU A 42 -9.00 -24.25 -10.39
N ILE A 43 -7.90 -23.54 -10.17
CA ILE A 43 -6.55 -23.97 -10.54
C ILE A 43 -6.20 -25.30 -9.86
N ALA A 44 -6.45 -25.39 -8.54
CA ALA A 44 -6.19 -26.61 -7.77
C ALA A 44 -7.02 -27.79 -8.26
N LYS A 45 -8.32 -27.58 -8.58
CA LYS A 45 -9.21 -28.61 -9.15
C LYS A 45 -8.75 -29.10 -10.54
N GLN A 46 -8.04 -28.28 -11.30
CA GLN A 46 -7.45 -28.67 -12.58
C GLN A 46 -6.11 -29.40 -12.43
N GLY A 47 -5.62 -29.56 -11.19
CA GLY A 47 -4.39 -30.32 -10.88
C GLY A 47 -3.11 -29.54 -11.16
N ILE A 48 -3.18 -28.22 -11.43
CA ILE A 48 -2.02 -27.37 -11.70
C ILE A 48 -1.29 -27.07 -10.38
N LYS A 49 0.04 -27.09 -10.40
CA LYS A 49 0.91 -26.99 -9.22
C LYS A 49 2.12 -26.08 -9.48
N ASP A 50 2.91 -25.88 -8.42
CA ASP A 50 4.20 -25.15 -8.47
C ASP A 50 4.06 -23.71 -8.96
N LEU A 51 2.93 -23.04 -8.71
CA LEU A 51 2.72 -21.68 -9.16
C LEU A 51 3.41 -20.64 -8.24
N THR A 52 3.81 -19.54 -8.84
CA THR A 52 4.12 -18.30 -8.11
C THR A 52 2.89 -17.38 -8.15
N VAL A 53 2.42 -16.96 -6.97
CA VAL A 53 1.39 -15.92 -6.84
C VAL A 53 2.09 -14.58 -6.66
N ASN A 54 1.86 -13.65 -7.59
CA ASN A 54 2.32 -12.26 -7.51
C ASN A 54 1.11 -11.36 -7.27
N ALA A 55 0.92 -10.92 -6.03
CA ALA A 55 -0.20 -10.08 -5.64
C ALA A 55 0.27 -8.70 -5.20
N SER A 56 -0.50 -7.66 -5.51
CA SER A 56 -0.19 -6.31 -5.02
C SER A 56 -0.37 -6.18 -3.49
N SER A 57 -1.24 -6.99 -2.86
CA SER A 57 -1.32 -7.17 -1.41
C SER A 57 -2.16 -8.41 -1.07
N LEU A 58 -1.89 -9.03 0.08
CA LEU A 58 -2.64 -10.16 0.61
C LEU A 58 -3.21 -9.83 1.99
N PHE A 59 -4.52 -10.00 2.13
CA PHE A 59 -5.30 -9.72 3.34
C PHE A 59 -5.79 -11.00 4.01
N ASP A 60 -6.44 -10.88 5.16
CA ASP A 60 -6.92 -12.05 5.92
C ASP A 60 -7.98 -12.86 5.18
N VAL A 61 -8.75 -12.25 4.28
CA VAL A 61 -9.69 -12.95 3.38
C VAL A 61 -8.99 -14.00 2.50
N HIS A 62 -7.71 -13.82 2.22
CA HIS A 62 -6.88 -14.74 1.43
C HIS A 62 -6.25 -15.87 2.25
N ALA A 63 -6.64 -16.07 3.52
CA ALA A 63 -6.15 -17.17 4.36
C ALA A 63 -6.26 -18.56 3.70
N PRO A 64 -7.27 -18.90 2.85
CA PRO A 64 -7.30 -20.15 2.10
C PRO A 64 -6.06 -20.44 1.25
N LEU A 65 -5.29 -19.41 0.86
CA LEU A 65 -4.01 -19.57 0.16
C LEU A 65 -3.02 -20.47 0.92
N LEU A 66 -3.10 -20.54 2.25
CA LEU A 66 -2.29 -21.44 3.06
C LEU A 66 -2.50 -22.92 2.69
N ASN A 67 -3.74 -23.32 2.37
CA ASN A 67 -4.03 -24.68 1.92
C ASN A 67 -3.39 -24.96 0.55
N HIS A 68 -3.41 -23.98 -0.35
CA HIS A 68 -2.77 -24.11 -1.67
C HIS A 68 -1.23 -24.19 -1.55
N ILE A 69 -0.62 -23.49 -0.57
CA ILE A 69 0.80 -23.60 -0.26
C ILE A 69 1.13 -24.99 0.29
N GLN A 70 0.36 -25.49 1.27
CA GLN A 70 0.56 -26.83 1.85
C GLN A 70 0.44 -27.94 0.81
N ASN A 71 -0.49 -27.80 -0.14
CA ASN A 71 -0.74 -28.77 -1.22
C ASN A 71 0.17 -28.57 -2.44
N LYS A 72 1.16 -27.67 -2.36
CA LYS A 72 2.13 -27.35 -3.43
C LYS A 72 1.48 -26.87 -4.74
N VAL A 73 0.27 -26.34 -4.66
CA VAL A 73 -0.35 -25.55 -5.75
C VAL A 73 0.41 -24.24 -5.90
N VAL A 74 0.77 -23.62 -4.77
CA VAL A 74 1.60 -22.42 -4.69
C VAL A 74 2.91 -22.75 -4.00
N THR A 75 4.04 -22.44 -4.63
CA THR A 75 5.39 -22.66 -4.10
C THR A 75 6.22 -21.38 -4.04
N GLY A 76 5.79 -20.34 -4.75
CA GLY A 76 6.39 -19.01 -4.74
C GLY A 76 5.37 -17.91 -4.42
N LEU A 77 5.81 -16.86 -3.75
CA LEU A 77 4.97 -15.73 -3.39
C LEU A 77 5.75 -14.41 -3.54
N ALA A 78 5.12 -13.44 -4.18
CA ALA A 78 5.58 -12.05 -4.22
C ALA A 78 4.40 -11.14 -3.87
N ALA A 79 4.64 -10.14 -3.00
CA ALA A 79 3.60 -9.21 -2.60
C ALA A 79 4.21 -7.89 -2.10
N ASP A 80 3.39 -6.82 -2.05
CA ASP A 80 3.80 -5.53 -1.49
C ASP A 80 3.38 -5.39 -0.03
N TYR A 81 2.44 -6.23 0.40
CA TYR A 81 1.90 -6.29 1.77
C TYR A 81 1.30 -7.67 2.03
N ILE A 82 1.50 -8.20 3.24
CA ILE A 82 0.90 -9.45 3.71
C ILE A 82 0.38 -9.25 5.13
N SER A 83 -0.92 -9.54 5.36
CA SER A 83 -1.53 -9.45 6.68
C SER A 83 -0.97 -10.48 7.66
N ALA A 84 -1.15 -10.22 8.96
CA ALA A 84 -0.58 -11.02 10.04
C ALA A 84 -0.98 -12.50 10.03
N GLY A 85 -2.19 -12.85 9.56
CA GLY A 85 -2.65 -14.23 9.49
C GLY A 85 -1.77 -15.09 8.59
N LEU A 86 -1.60 -14.70 7.32
CA LEU A 86 -0.69 -15.34 6.38
C LEU A 86 0.78 -15.13 6.81
N GLY A 87 1.12 -13.93 7.22
CA GLY A 87 2.46 -13.54 7.59
C GLY A 87 3.06 -14.42 8.69
N ARG A 88 2.27 -14.82 9.69
CA ARG A 88 2.72 -15.73 10.75
C ARG A 88 3.12 -17.10 10.20
N ALA A 89 2.31 -17.69 9.34
CA ALA A 89 2.63 -18.99 8.73
C ALA A 89 3.90 -18.92 7.85
N ILE A 90 4.06 -17.82 7.11
CA ILE A 90 5.27 -17.55 6.32
C ILE A 90 6.49 -17.39 7.24
N SER A 91 6.37 -16.64 8.35
CA SER A 91 7.44 -16.46 9.33
C SER A 91 7.85 -17.79 10.00
N GLN A 92 6.94 -18.77 10.05
CA GLN A 92 7.22 -20.14 10.51
C GLN A 92 7.83 -21.03 9.42
N GLY A 93 8.01 -20.52 8.19
CA GLY A 93 8.68 -21.25 7.11
C GLY A 93 7.80 -22.19 6.32
N ILE A 94 6.50 -21.89 6.16
CA ILE A 94 5.56 -22.73 5.37
C ILE A 94 5.94 -22.83 3.87
N LEU A 95 6.59 -21.79 3.32
CA LEU A 95 7.10 -21.77 1.95
C LEU A 95 8.55 -22.25 1.89
N ASP A 96 8.89 -22.98 0.83
CA ASP A 96 10.28 -23.44 0.62
C ASP A 96 11.17 -22.31 0.10
N LYS A 97 10.64 -21.41 -0.72
CA LYS A 97 11.31 -20.22 -1.26
C LYS A 97 10.96 -18.99 -0.41
N PRO A 98 11.90 -18.05 -0.20
CA PRO A 98 11.58 -16.78 0.45
C PRO A 98 10.50 -16.01 -0.33
N VAL A 99 9.57 -15.38 0.41
CA VAL A 99 8.64 -14.42 -0.16
C VAL A 99 9.41 -13.20 -0.64
N GLN A 100 9.06 -12.65 -1.79
CA GLN A 100 9.64 -11.41 -2.28
C GLN A 100 8.71 -10.24 -2.02
N PHE A 101 9.07 -9.38 -1.06
CA PHE A 101 8.39 -8.11 -0.86
C PHE A 101 8.92 -7.06 -1.83
N ARG A 102 8.00 -6.34 -2.49
CA ARG A 102 8.31 -5.19 -3.35
C ARG A 102 7.58 -3.96 -2.87
N THR A 103 7.94 -2.81 -3.43
CA THR A 103 7.19 -1.57 -3.22
C THR A 103 6.08 -1.44 -4.27
N HIS A 104 5.10 -0.58 -4.02
CA HIS A 104 4.02 -0.31 -4.98
C HIS A 104 4.52 0.24 -6.31
N GLY A 105 5.62 0.98 -6.33
CA GLY A 105 6.28 1.44 -7.55
C GLY A 105 7.25 0.41 -8.14
N GLY A 106 7.95 -0.36 -7.30
CA GLY A 106 8.91 -1.37 -7.73
C GLY A 106 8.25 -2.56 -8.43
N ARG A 107 7.09 -3.03 -7.92
CA ARG A 107 6.35 -4.15 -8.52
C ARG A 107 5.95 -3.88 -9.98
N PRO A 108 5.22 -2.82 -10.33
CA PRO A 108 4.85 -2.56 -11.72
C PRO A 108 6.05 -2.31 -12.62
N LYS A 109 7.14 -1.69 -12.13
CA LYS A 109 8.38 -1.55 -12.88
C LYS A 109 9.00 -2.90 -13.21
N ASP A 110 9.12 -3.81 -12.24
CA ASP A 110 9.70 -5.14 -12.44
C ASP A 110 8.85 -5.98 -13.40
N ILE A 111 7.52 -5.82 -13.42
CA ILE A 111 6.62 -6.42 -14.41
C ILE A 111 6.88 -5.83 -15.81
N ALA A 112 6.89 -4.51 -15.94
CA ALA A 112 7.06 -3.82 -17.21
C ALA A 112 8.43 -4.09 -17.87
N THR A 113 9.48 -4.26 -17.05
CA THR A 113 10.83 -4.57 -17.55
C THR A 113 11.06 -6.07 -17.78
N GLY A 114 10.09 -6.93 -17.45
CA GLY A 114 10.20 -8.39 -17.58
C GLY A 114 11.06 -9.05 -16.50
N LYS A 115 11.51 -8.31 -15.48
CA LYS A 115 12.24 -8.88 -14.34
C LYS A 115 11.36 -9.82 -13.51
N THR A 116 10.06 -9.50 -13.43
CA THR A 116 9.04 -10.36 -12.84
C THR A 116 7.93 -10.61 -13.86
N PRO A 117 8.09 -11.60 -14.75
CA PRO A 117 7.11 -11.88 -15.79
C PRO A 117 5.83 -12.45 -15.17
N ILE A 118 4.67 -12.03 -15.69
CA ILE A 118 3.35 -12.56 -15.35
C ILE A 118 2.85 -13.42 -16.52
N ASP A 119 2.54 -14.68 -16.26
CA ASP A 119 1.99 -15.55 -17.28
C ASP A 119 0.48 -15.32 -17.47
N VAL A 120 -0.27 -15.27 -16.36
CA VAL A 120 -1.71 -14.96 -16.40
C VAL A 120 -2.07 -13.95 -15.31
N ALA A 121 -2.65 -12.81 -15.71
CA ALA A 121 -3.22 -11.84 -14.80
C ALA A 121 -4.73 -12.06 -14.65
N PHE A 122 -5.21 -12.17 -13.42
CA PHE A 122 -6.64 -12.21 -13.09
C PHE A 122 -7.05 -10.87 -12.49
N ILE A 123 -7.97 -10.17 -13.16
CA ILE A 123 -8.40 -8.82 -12.78
C ILE A 123 -9.85 -8.87 -12.32
N ALA A 124 -10.05 -8.59 -11.02
CA ALA A 124 -11.38 -8.37 -10.46
C ALA A 124 -11.88 -6.98 -10.91
N ALA A 125 -12.91 -6.92 -11.73
CA ALA A 125 -13.46 -5.67 -12.25
C ALA A 125 -14.95 -5.56 -11.94
N PRO A 126 -15.37 -4.55 -11.14
CA PRO A 126 -16.78 -4.30 -10.82
C PRO A 126 -17.71 -4.06 -12.01
N ALA A 127 -17.17 -3.68 -13.15
CA ALA A 127 -17.89 -3.62 -14.40
C ALA A 127 -16.97 -3.99 -15.57
N ALA A 128 -17.48 -4.76 -16.53
CA ALA A 128 -16.81 -5.05 -17.79
C ALA A 128 -17.81 -5.24 -18.93
N ASP A 129 -17.37 -5.02 -20.16
CA ASP A 129 -18.12 -5.43 -21.35
C ASP A 129 -17.57 -6.75 -21.95
N ALA A 130 -18.29 -7.33 -22.88
CA ALA A 130 -17.93 -8.61 -23.50
C ALA A 130 -16.68 -8.55 -24.39
N MET A 131 -16.14 -7.37 -24.64
CA MET A 131 -14.88 -7.16 -25.36
C MET A 131 -13.69 -6.99 -24.43
N GLY A 132 -13.93 -6.72 -23.13
CA GLY A 132 -12.90 -6.65 -22.11
C GLY A 132 -12.56 -5.24 -21.61
N ASN A 133 -13.23 -4.18 -22.08
CA ASN A 133 -13.11 -2.91 -21.36
C ASN A 133 -13.66 -3.09 -19.96
N CYS A 134 -12.91 -2.64 -18.94
CA CYS A 134 -13.35 -2.80 -17.57
C CYS A 134 -13.03 -1.59 -16.68
N SER A 135 -13.81 -1.45 -15.59
CA SER A 135 -13.73 -0.32 -14.67
C SER A 135 -14.04 -0.74 -13.24
N GLY A 136 -13.36 -0.10 -12.29
CA GLY A 136 -13.63 -0.26 -10.86
C GLY A 136 -14.74 0.64 -10.31
N LYS A 137 -15.24 1.60 -11.11
CA LYS A 137 -16.12 2.69 -10.66
C LYS A 137 -17.60 2.33 -10.59
N TYR A 138 -18.05 1.28 -11.29
CA TYR A 138 -19.46 0.98 -11.52
C TYR A 138 -19.83 -0.41 -11.04
N GLY A 139 -21.12 -0.62 -10.76
CA GLY A 139 -21.65 -1.92 -10.33
C GLY A 139 -21.75 -2.07 -8.82
N LYS A 140 -22.32 -3.23 -8.41
CA LYS A 140 -22.58 -3.54 -7.00
C LYS A 140 -21.35 -3.72 -6.14
N SER A 141 -20.23 -4.09 -6.77
CA SER A 141 -18.94 -4.31 -6.14
C SER A 141 -17.94 -3.18 -6.43
N ALA A 142 -18.42 -1.99 -6.81
CA ALA A 142 -17.57 -0.84 -7.13
C ALA A 142 -16.51 -0.60 -6.04
N CYS A 143 -15.24 -0.61 -6.44
CA CYS A 143 -14.07 -0.46 -5.55
C CYS A 143 -13.21 0.78 -5.89
N GLY A 144 -13.56 1.51 -6.95
CA GLY A 144 -12.87 2.73 -7.37
C GLY A 144 -11.72 2.47 -8.33
N SER A 145 -10.58 3.08 -8.08
CA SER A 145 -9.39 2.98 -8.94
C SER A 145 -8.88 1.54 -9.05
N LEU A 146 -8.52 1.11 -10.25
CA LEU A 146 -7.83 -0.15 -10.56
C LEU A 146 -6.31 0.04 -10.74
N GLY A 147 -5.73 1.05 -10.11
CA GLY A 147 -4.37 1.52 -10.34
C GLY A 147 -3.29 0.45 -10.30
N TYR A 148 -3.41 -0.57 -9.44
CA TYR A 148 -2.44 -1.68 -9.36
C TYR A 148 -2.60 -2.71 -10.49
N ALA A 149 -3.73 -2.77 -11.17
CA ALA A 149 -3.99 -3.75 -12.22
C ALA A 149 -3.43 -3.34 -13.60
N TYR A 150 -3.08 -2.06 -13.78
CA TYR A 150 -2.63 -1.56 -15.08
C TYR A 150 -1.40 -2.27 -15.62
N ALA A 151 -0.35 -2.38 -14.82
CA ALA A 151 0.89 -3.01 -15.26
C ALA A 151 0.68 -4.50 -15.60
N ASP A 152 -0.13 -5.19 -14.80
CA ASP A 152 -0.46 -6.59 -15.05
C ASP A 152 -1.27 -6.73 -16.35
N ALA A 153 -2.26 -5.86 -16.58
CA ALA A 153 -3.02 -5.86 -17.83
C ALA A 153 -2.15 -5.59 -19.06
N MET A 154 -1.20 -4.66 -18.94
CA MET A 154 -0.37 -4.24 -20.08
C MET A 154 0.75 -5.25 -20.42
N TYR A 155 1.27 -5.98 -19.44
CA TYR A 155 2.51 -6.75 -19.61
C TYR A 155 2.38 -8.25 -19.31
N ALA A 156 1.26 -8.73 -18.76
CA ALA A 156 1.04 -10.17 -18.65
C ALA A 156 0.87 -10.82 -20.02
N LYS A 157 1.27 -12.10 -20.14
CA LYS A 157 1.10 -12.85 -21.40
C LYS A 157 -0.35 -13.12 -21.72
N LYS A 158 -1.19 -13.31 -20.68
CA LYS A 158 -2.64 -13.49 -20.77
C LYS A 158 -3.34 -12.71 -19.68
N VAL A 159 -4.48 -12.13 -20.00
CA VAL A 159 -5.28 -11.32 -19.09
C VAL A 159 -6.72 -11.81 -19.07
N VAL A 160 -7.19 -12.18 -17.89
CA VAL A 160 -8.56 -12.63 -17.62
C VAL A 160 -9.24 -11.59 -16.73
N VAL A 161 -10.28 -10.94 -17.23
CA VAL A 161 -11.16 -10.07 -16.45
C VAL A 161 -12.29 -10.91 -15.85
N ILE A 162 -12.50 -10.80 -14.55
CA ILE A 162 -13.59 -11.43 -13.82
C ILE A 162 -14.50 -10.33 -13.29
N THR A 163 -15.77 -10.36 -13.69
CA THR A 163 -16.75 -9.32 -13.34
C THR A 163 -18.05 -9.92 -12.81
N ASP A 164 -18.74 -9.18 -11.96
CA ASP A 164 -20.10 -9.49 -11.53
C ASP A 164 -21.15 -8.53 -12.09
N ASN A 165 -20.72 -7.68 -13.04
CA ASN A 165 -21.58 -6.73 -13.74
C ASN A 165 -21.14 -6.59 -15.21
N LEU A 166 -21.66 -7.50 -16.05
CA LEU A 166 -21.46 -7.43 -17.49
C LEU A 166 -22.38 -6.36 -18.09
N VAL A 167 -21.80 -5.38 -18.76
CA VAL A 167 -22.52 -4.24 -19.35
C VAL A 167 -22.50 -4.29 -20.87
N ALA A 168 -23.36 -3.47 -21.50
CA ALA A 168 -23.37 -3.32 -22.95
C ALA A 168 -22.04 -2.71 -23.46
N TYR A 169 -21.56 -3.21 -24.61
CA TYR A 169 -20.42 -2.63 -25.31
C TYR A 169 -20.84 -1.34 -26.06
N PRO A 170 -19.97 -0.32 -26.08
CA PRO A 170 -18.72 -0.18 -25.30
C PRO A 170 -18.96 0.38 -23.89
N LEU A 171 -18.29 -0.20 -22.91
CA LEU A 171 -18.22 0.39 -21.56
C LEU A 171 -17.60 1.78 -21.66
N GLN A 172 -18.33 2.79 -21.21
CA GLN A 172 -17.82 4.16 -21.12
C GLN A 172 -16.93 4.32 -19.89
N ASP A 173 -15.95 5.22 -19.94
CA ASP A 173 -15.06 5.54 -18.81
C ASP A 173 -14.37 4.29 -18.21
N TRP A 174 -13.79 3.48 -19.09
CA TRP A 174 -13.03 2.29 -18.69
C TRP A 174 -11.67 2.66 -18.07
N SER A 175 -11.23 1.88 -17.10
CA SER A 175 -9.88 1.96 -16.51
C SER A 175 -8.89 1.16 -17.36
N ILE A 176 -9.26 -0.03 -17.80
CA ILE A 176 -8.44 -0.94 -18.61
C ILE A 176 -9.14 -1.22 -19.93
N SER A 177 -8.41 -1.02 -21.03
CA SER A 177 -8.92 -1.21 -22.38
C SER A 177 -9.01 -2.69 -22.76
N GLU A 178 -10.01 -3.01 -23.58
CA GLU A 178 -10.18 -4.31 -24.22
C GLU A 178 -8.91 -4.79 -24.94
N SER A 179 -8.07 -3.88 -25.43
CA SER A 179 -6.84 -4.24 -26.18
C SER A 179 -5.86 -5.08 -25.37
N TYR A 180 -5.94 -5.02 -24.04
CA TYR A 180 -5.08 -5.79 -23.13
C TYR A 180 -5.70 -7.09 -22.64
N VAL A 181 -6.99 -7.30 -22.84
CA VAL A 181 -7.75 -8.41 -22.25
C VAL A 181 -7.92 -9.54 -23.23
N ASP A 182 -7.65 -10.78 -22.81
CA ASP A 182 -7.86 -11.99 -23.62
C ASP A 182 -9.24 -12.59 -23.39
N TYR A 183 -9.68 -12.69 -22.12
CA TYR A 183 -10.93 -13.35 -21.73
C TYR A 183 -11.69 -12.55 -20.69
N VAL A 184 -13.03 -12.66 -20.74
CA VAL A 184 -13.95 -12.07 -19.77
C VAL A 184 -14.82 -13.16 -19.18
N VAL A 185 -14.93 -13.21 -17.85
CA VAL A 185 -15.79 -14.15 -17.14
C VAL A 185 -16.79 -13.39 -16.32
N GLN A 186 -18.08 -13.72 -16.48
CA GLN A 186 -19.10 -13.22 -15.57
C GLN A 186 -19.32 -14.22 -14.43
N VAL A 187 -19.30 -13.72 -13.19
CA VAL A 187 -19.57 -14.48 -11.97
C VAL A 187 -20.70 -13.82 -11.16
N GLU A 188 -21.21 -14.53 -10.15
CA GLU A 188 -22.27 -13.97 -9.29
C GLU A 188 -21.76 -12.78 -8.45
N ALA A 189 -20.57 -12.89 -7.87
CA ALA A 189 -19.93 -11.84 -7.07
C ALA A 189 -18.42 -11.94 -7.16
N ILE A 190 -17.74 -10.79 -7.35
CA ILE A 190 -16.28 -10.67 -7.28
C ILE A 190 -15.80 -10.26 -5.89
N GLY A 191 -16.70 -9.79 -5.04
CA GLY A 191 -16.38 -9.37 -3.69
C GLY A 191 -17.46 -8.52 -3.02
N ASP A 192 -17.19 -8.11 -1.78
CA ASP A 192 -17.99 -7.16 -1.02
C ASP A 192 -17.27 -5.81 -0.94
N PRO A 193 -17.80 -4.73 -1.56
CA PRO A 193 -17.16 -3.42 -1.54
C PRO A 193 -17.04 -2.82 -0.13
N LYS A 194 -17.82 -3.28 0.85
CA LYS A 194 -17.65 -2.87 2.25
C LYS A 194 -16.31 -3.33 2.83
N GLY A 195 -15.70 -4.38 2.28
CA GLY A 195 -14.41 -4.90 2.70
C GLY A 195 -13.22 -4.00 2.31
N ILE A 196 -13.41 -2.97 1.48
CA ILE A 196 -12.37 -1.97 1.18
C ILE A 196 -12.10 -1.05 2.38
N VAL A 197 -13.09 -0.87 3.24
CA VAL A 197 -12.96 -0.07 4.46
C VAL A 197 -12.17 -0.86 5.50
N SER A 198 -11.03 -0.34 5.93
CA SER A 198 -10.32 -0.89 7.08
C SER A 198 -10.75 -0.17 8.35
N GLY A 199 -10.76 -0.87 9.49
CA GLY A 199 -11.06 -0.26 10.80
C GLY A 199 -10.07 0.85 11.20
N THR A 200 -8.97 1.01 10.48
CA THR A 200 -7.95 2.05 10.68
C THR A 200 -8.28 3.36 9.97
N THR A 201 -9.24 3.40 9.03
CA THR A 201 -9.61 4.59 8.26
C THR A 201 -10.53 5.56 9.02
N GLN A 202 -10.41 5.62 10.34
CA GLN A 202 -11.12 6.57 11.21
C GLN A 202 -10.15 7.48 11.93
N ILE A 203 -10.52 8.77 12.02
CA ILE A 203 -9.75 9.75 12.80
C ILE A 203 -9.67 9.27 14.25
N THR A 204 -8.45 9.24 14.80
CA THR A 204 -8.26 8.88 16.20
C THR A 204 -8.99 9.83 17.14
N ARG A 205 -9.54 9.28 18.22
CA ARG A 205 -10.08 10.04 19.36
C ARG A 205 -9.16 9.95 20.59
N ASP A 206 -8.09 9.17 20.49
CA ASP A 206 -7.10 9.04 21.54
C ASP A 206 -6.33 10.36 21.73
N PRO A 207 -6.26 10.92 22.94
CA PRO A 207 -5.54 12.17 23.22
C PRO A 207 -4.08 12.14 22.77
N VAL A 208 -3.39 11.00 22.92
CA VAL A 208 -1.99 10.83 22.47
C VAL A 208 -1.92 10.97 20.94
N GLY A 209 -2.82 10.30 20.23
CA GLY A 209 -2.92 10.40 18.77
C GLY A 209 -3.21 11.83 18.29
N LEU A 210 -4.06 12.56 19.01
CA LEU A 210 -4.38 13.97 18.70
C LEU A 210 -3.20 14.92 18.94
N ILE A 211 -2.41 14.71 20.01
CA ILE A 211 -1.19 15.47 20.26
C ILE A 211 -0.18 15.28 19.11
N MET A 212 0.08 14.03 18.73
CA MET A 212 0.97 13.73 17.60
C MET A 212 0.47 14.36 16.30
N ALA A 213 -0.83 14.25 16.03
CA ALA A 213 -1.44 14.83 14.84
C ALA A 213 -1.32 16.37 14.80
N SER A 214 -1.51 17.03 15.94
CA SER A 214 -1.31 18.49 16.06
C SER A 214 0.15 18.88 15.81
N HIS A 215 1.10 18.13 16.39
CA HIS A 215 2.52 18.37 16.14
C HIS A 215 2.88 18.19 14.66
N ALA A 216 2.38 17.12 14.01
CA ALA A 216 2.63 16.88 12.60
C ALA A 216 2.13 18.00 11.69
N ALA A 217 0.92 18.51 11.92
CA ALA A 217 0.39 19.64 11.17
C ALA A 217 1.25 20.91 11.36
N LYS A 218 1.73 21.16 12.58
CA LYS A 218 2.65 22.27 12.87
C LYS A 218 4.03 22.09 12.24
N VAL A 219 4.55 20.88 12.17
CA VAL A 219 5.79 20.57 11.44
C VAL A 219 5.63 20.92 9.96
N ILE A 220 4.52 20.54 9.34
CA ILE A 220 4.22 20.89 7.94
C ILE A 220 4.16 22.41 7.78
N GLU A 221 3.47 23.10 8.66
CA GLU A 221 3.37 24.57 8.64
C GLU A 221 4.74 25.24 8.77
N ALA A 222 5.57 24.80 9.72
CA ALA A 222 6.89 25.38 9.99
C ALA A 222 7.95 24.98 8.95
N SER A 223 7.74 23.92 8.19
CA SER A 223 8.69 23.44 7.15
C SER A 223 8.93 24.46 6.03
N GLY A 224 7.98 25.38 5.81
CA GLY A 224 7.99 26.32 4.68
C GLY A 224 7.47 25.71 3.36
N LEU A 225 6.99 24.45 3.38
CA LEU A 225 6.40 23.81 2.21
C LEU A 225 4.90 24.10 2.05
N LEU A 226 4.22 24.50 3.12
CA LEU A 226 2.79 24.79 3.12
C LEU A 226 2.48 26.15 2.48
N LYS A 227 2.29 26.15 1.18
CA LYS A 227 1.99 27.31 0.34
C LYS A 227 1.11 26.91 -0.85
N ASP A 228 0.65 27.88 -1.63
CA ASP A 228 -0.09 27.59 -2.87
C ASP A 228 0.70 26.63 -3.77
N GLY A 229 -0.01 25.65 -4.33
CA GLY A 229 0.57 24.56 -5.10
C GLY A 229 1.10 23.38 -4.27
N PHE A 230 0.98 23.40 -2.94
CA PHE A 230 1.34 22.31 -2.02
C PHE A 230 0.74 20.97 -2.44
N SER A 231 1.52 19.90 -2.34
CA SER A 231 1.05 18.52 -2.59
C SER A 231 1.24 17.64 -1.35
N PHE A 232 0.32 16.71 -1.14
CA PHE A 232 0.21 15.99 0.12
C PHE A 232 -0.25 14.55 -0.04
N GLN A 233 0.37 13.66 0.74
CA GLN A 233 -0.10 12.31 0.95
C GLN A 233 -0.13 11.97 2.43
N THR A 234 -1.15 11.21 2.85
CA THR A 234 -1.26 10.68 4.20
C THR A 234 -1.58 9.20 4.19
N GLY A 235 -1.04 8.49 5.17
CA GLY A 235 -1.47 7.11 5.44
C GLY A 235 -2.90 7.03 5.98
N ALA A 236 -3.52 5.85 5.92
CA ALA A 236 -4.88 5.60 6.40
C ALA A 236 -5.00 5.47 7.93
N GLY A 237 -3.91 5.60 8.69
CA GLY A 237 -3.91 5.48 10.15
C GLY A 237 -4.62 6.64 10.86
N GLY A 238 -5.26 6.35 12.01
CA GLY A 238 -6.09 7.34 12.70
C GLY A 238 -5.37 8.63 13.10
N ALA A 239 -4.09 8.57 13.51
CA ALA A 239 -3.28 9.76 13.81
C ALA A 239 -2.92 10.54 12.54
N SER A 240 -2.62 9.84 11.45
CA SER A 240 -2.33 10.46 10.14
C SER A 240 -3.54 11.19 9.59
N LEU A 241 -4.75 10.60 9.71
CA LEU A 241 -6.00 11.24 9.31
C LEU A 241 -6.34 12.45 10.21
N ALA A 242 -6.03 12.38 11.51
CA ALA A 242 -6.18 13.53 12.41
C ALA A 242 -5.22 14.67 12.04
N ALA A 243 -3.99 14.35 11.64
CA ALA A 243 -3.03 15.35 11.14
C ALA A 243 -3.54 16.03 9.86
N ALA A 244 -4.12 15.26 8.93
CA ALA A 244 -4.76 15.81 7.74
C ALA A 244 -5.92 16.76 8.08
N LYS A 245 -6.68 16.45 9.16
CA LYS A 245 -7.72 17.35 9.66
C LYS A 245 -7.15 18.67 10.15
N PHE A 246 -6.15 18.66 11.01
CA PHE A 246 -5.50 19.88 11.48
C PHE A 246 -4.87 20.67 10.32
N LEU A 247 -4.26 19.96 9.36
CA LEU A 247 -3.72 20.58 8.14
C LEU A 247 -4.80 21.28 7.32
N LYS A 248 -5.98 20.64 7.13
CA LYS A 248 -7.13 21.25 6.47
C LYS A 248 -7.52 22.58 7.12
N ASP A 249 -7.62 22.59 8.46
CA ASP A 249 -8.01 23.80 9.20
C ASP A 249 -6.98 24.92 8.99
N ILE A 250 -5.67 24.61 8.99
CA ILE A 250 -4.60 25.59 8.71
C ILE A 250 -4.68 26.10 7.25
N MET A 251 -4.88 25.20 6.27
CA MET A 251 -4.99 25.57 4.86
C MET A 251 -6.16 26.52 4.62
N LEU A 252 -7.32 26.24 5.21
CA LEU A 252 -8.52 27.09 5.10
C LEU A 252 -8.29 28.46 5.78
N ALA A 253 -7.73 28.47 7.00
CA ALA A 253 -7.45 29.71 7.73
C ALA A 253 -6.47 30.62 7.00
N LYS A 254 -5.50 30.06 6.28
CA LYS A 254 -4.49 30.79 5.51
C LYS A 254 -4.86 30.96 4.03
N ASN A 255 -6.02 30.46 3.60
CA ASN A 255 -6.47 30.47 2.19
C ASN A 255 -5.43 29.84 1.24
N ILE A 256 -4.76 28.75 1.67
CA ILE A 256 -3.78 28.01 0.88
C ILE A 256 -4.50 26.98 0.03
N LYS A 257 -4.19 26.94 -1.27
CA LYS A 257 -4.71 25.97 -2.22
C LYS A 257 -3.59 25.07 -2.72
N GLY A 258 -3.62 23.80 -2.32
CA GLY A 258 -2.69 22.79 -2.79
C GLY A 258 -2.97 22.38 -4.24
N SER A 259 -1.98 21.78 -4.88
CA SER A 259 -2.10 21.23 -6.23
C SER A 259 -2.84 19.90 -6.21
N PHE A 260 -2.29 18.88 -5.56
CA PHE A 260 -2.91 17.55 -5.52
C PHE A 260 -2.76 16.84 -4.17
N GLY A 261 -3.76 16.00 -3.85
CA GLY A 261 -3.64 14.93 -2.88
C GLY A 261 -3.33 13.60 -3.60
N LEU A 262 -2.54 12.71 -3.00
CA LEU A 262 -1.97 11.54 -3.68
C LEU A 262 -2.17 10.26 -2.90
N GLY A 263 -2.19 9.14 -3.61
CA GLY A 263 -1.99 7.78 -3.09
C GLY A 263 -3.29 6.99 -2.93
N GLY A 264 -3.46 6.33 -1.81
CA GLY A 264 -4.72 5.71 -1.43
C GLY A 264 -5.66 6.77 -0.85
N ILE A 265 -6.77 7.01 -1.52
CA ILE A 265 -7.68 8.11 -1.19
C ILE A 265 -8.75 7.66 -0.20
N THR A 266 -8.88 8.41 0.89
CA THR A 266 -9.96 8.27 1.88
C THR A 266 -11.02 9.33 1.65
N GLY A 267 -12.22 9.09 2.17
CA GLY A 267 -13.31 10.09 2.19
C GLY A 267 -12.91 11.41 2.86
N TYR A 268 -11.88 11.37 3.74
CA TYR A 268 -11.34 12.57 4.34
C TYR A 268 -10.57 13.45 3.34
N MET A 269 -9.77 12.84 2.44
CA MET A 269 -9.12 13.57 1.35
C MET A 269 -10.15 14.12 0.36
N VAL A 270 -11.26 13.40 0.13
CA VAL A 270 -12.42 13.90 -0.63
C VAL A 270 -13.00 15.15 0.04
N ASP A 271 -13.14 15.18 1.38
CA ASP A 271 -13.60 16.37 2.10
C ASP A 271 -12.64 17.57 1.96
N MET A 272 -11.34 17.32 1.85
CA MET A 272 -10.36 18.37 1.57
C MET A 272 -10.48 18.91 0.15
N LEU A 273 -10.69 18.03 -0.85
CA LEU A 273 -10.95 18.42 -2.23
C LEU A 273 -12.22 19.30 -2.34
N GLN A 274 -13.32 18.82 -1.75
CA GLN A 274 -14.60 19.55 -1.76
C GLN A 274 -14.54 20.89 -1.03
N ALA A 275 -13.71 21.00 0.01
CA ALA A 275 -13.45 22.24 0.73
C ALA A 275 -12.51 23.20 -0.03
N GLY A 276 -11.97 22.80 -1.19
CA GLY A 276 -11.06 23.60 -2.00
C GLY A 276 -9.61 23.64 -1.51
N CYS A 277 -9.23 22.72 -0.60
CA CYS A 277 -7.85 22.60 -0.14
C CYS A 277 -6.90 22.08 -1.23
N PHE A 278 -7.39 21.24 -2.16
CA PHE A 278 -6.64 20.73 -3.30
C PHE A 278 -7.38 20.97 -4.60
N GLN A 279 -6.64 21.10 -5.69
CA GLN A 279 -7.18 21.24 -7.04
C GLN A 279 -7.57 19.87 -7.61
N SER A 280 -6.85 18.80 -7.23
CA SER A 280 -7.14 17.43 -7.68
C SER A 280 -6.76 16.39 -6.63
N LEU A 281 -7.30 15.17 -6.79
CA LEU A 281 -6.82 13.95 -6.14
C LEU A 281 -6.33 12.99 -7.23
N LEU A 282 -5.17 12.38 -6.99
CA LEU A 282 -4.56 11.36 -7.85
C LEU A 282 -4.59 10.02 -7.12
N ASP A 283 -5.51 9.16 -7.52
CA ASP A 283 -5.93 7.97 -6.80
C ASP A 283 -5.40 6.68 -7.43
N VAL A 284 -4.57 5.95 -6.72
CA VAL A 284 -4.13 4.61 -7.11
C VAL A 284 -5.05 3.52 -6.55
N GLN A 285 -5.77 3.83 -5.46
CA GLN A 285 -6.74 2.95 -4.81
C GLN A 285 -7.67 3.73 -3.88
N CYS A 286 -8.99 3.54 -4.00
CA CYS A 286 -9.93 4.05 -3.01
C CYS A 286 -9.87 3.23 -1.71
N PHE A 287 -9.88 3.91 -0.56
CA PHE A 287 -9.85 3.28 0.77
C PHE A 287 -11.21 3.26 1.49
N ASP A 288 -12.22 3.88 0.92
CA ASP A 288 -13.60 3.82 1.39
C ASP A 288 -14.62 4.14 0.27
N LEU A 289 -15.90 3.91 0.56
CA LEU A 289 -16.97 4.08 -0.44
C LEU A 289 -17.21 5.55 -0.83
N LYS A 290 -16.84 6.51 0.03
CA LYS A 290 -16.92 7.93 -0.31
C LYS A 290 -15.87 8.31 -1.35
N ALA A 291 -14.67 7.73 -1.27
CA ALA A 291 -13.64 7.91 -2.29
C ALA A 291 -14.10 7.28 -3.63
N VAL A 292 -14.72 6.08 -3.61
CA VAL A 292 -15.29 5.45 -4.80
C VAL A 292 -16.34 6.34 -5.47
N GLU A 293 -17.26 6.88 -4.69
CA GLU A 293 -18.30 7.79 -5.21
C GLU A 293 -17.70 9.07 -5.77
N SER A 294 -16.71 9.65 -5.08
CA SER A 294 -16.01 10.86 -5.55
C SER A 294 -15.27 10.59 -6.86
N LEU A 295 -14.56 9.47 -6.99
CA LEU A 295 -13.85 9.11 -8.23
C LEU A 295 -14.81 8.95 -9.42
N ARG A 296 -16.05 8.50 -9.17
CA ARG A 296 -17.08 8.34 -10.18
C ARG A 296 -17.71 9.67 -10.61
N THR A 297 -17.80 10.65 -9.70
CA THR A 297 -18.68 11.83 -9.89
C THR A 297 -17.95 13.17 -9.96
N ASP A 298 -16.72 13.27 -9.42
CA ASP A 298 -15.94 14.50 -9.40
C ASP A 298 -14.75 14.41 -10.37
N PRO A 299 -14.73 15.16 -11.48
CA PRO A 299 -13.66 15.09 -12.48
C PRO A 299 -12.29 15.52 -11.94
N ARG A 300 -12.24 16.16 -10.79
CA ARG A 300 -10.98 16.53 -10.11
C ARG A 300 -10.35 15.34 -9.36
N HIS A 301 -11.10 14.25 -9.15
CA HIS A 301 -10.62 13.01 -8.58
C HIS A 301 -10.29 12.05 -9.73
N GLN A 302 -9.00 11.79 -9.95
CA GLN A 302 -8.49 11.10 -11.11
C GLN A 302 -7.82 9.78 -10.72
N GLU A 303 -8.11 8.75 -11.47
CA GLU A 303 -7.45 7.45 -11.36
C GLU A 303 -6.05 7.51 -12.00
N ILE A 304 -5.06 6.92 -11.32
CA ILE A 304 -3.70 6.76 -11.85
C ILE A 304 -3.21 5.32 -11.66
N SER A 305 -2.31 4.87 -12.55
CA SER A 305 -1.65 3.58 -12.40
C SER A 305 -0.62 3.61 -11.26
N ALA A 306 -0.32 2.45 -10.67
CA ALA A 306 0.76 2.31 -9.69
C ALA A 306 2.13 2.67 -10.29
N MET A 307 2.30 2.49 -11.59
CA MET A 307 3.49 2.89 -12.32
C MET A 307 3.64 4.41 -12.35
N HIS A 308 2.58 5.13 -12.73
CA HIS A 308 2.54 6.60 -12.69
C HIS A 308 2.63 7.14 -11.26
N TYR A 309 2.03 6.44 -10.31
CA TYR A 309 2.12 6.79 -8.89
C TYR A 309 3.56 6.83 -8.40
N ALA A 310 4.35 5.74 -8.58
CA ALA A 310 5.56 5.57 -7.79
C ALA A 310 6.71 4.79 -8.46
N ALA A 311 6.61 4.36 -9.73
CA ALA A 311 7.67 3.56 -10.34
C ALA A 311 9.00 4.33 -10.40
N PRO A 312 10.07 3.79 -9.81
CA PRO A 312 11.36 4.47 -9.77
C PRO A 312 11.99 4.55 -11.16
N GLY A 313 12.58 5.71 -11.48
CA GLY A 313 13.20 5.97 -12.78
C GLY A 313 12.21 6.32 -13.89
N GLU A 314 10.92 6.32 -13.62
CA GLU A 314 9.92 6.89 -14.53
C GLU A 314 9.96 8.41 -14.47
N ARG A 315 10.01 9.04 -15.65
CA ARG A 315 10.13 10.51 -15.75
C ARG A 315 8.96 11.26 -15.10
N SER A 316 7.81 10.62 -14.98
CA SER A 316 6.57 11.22 -14.53
C SER A 316 5.99 10.59 -13.26
N ALA A 317 6.80 9.87 -12.45
CA ALA A 317 6.32 9.34 -11.18
C ALA A 317 5.86 10.49 -10.26
N VAL A 318 4.61 10.42 -9.82
CA VAL A 318 3.97 11.53 -9.08
C VAL A 318 4.63 11.73 -7.72
N VAL A 319 5.07 10.66 -7.07
CA VAL A 319 5.76 10.75 -5.77
C VAL A 319 7.00 11.63 -5.80
N ASP A 320 7.67 11.75 -6.95
CA ASP A 320 8.87 12.58 -7.09
C ASP A 320 8.54 14.10 -7.14
N ASN A 321 7.24 14.45 -7.21
CA ASN A 321 6.73 15.81 -7.13
C ASN A 321 5.94 16.08 -5.82
N LEU A 322 6.00 15.13 -4.86
CA LEU A 322 5.28 15.25 -3.61
C LEU A 322 6.02 16.17 -2.64
N ASP A 323 5.29 17.15 -2.06
CA ASP A 323 5.89 18.02 -1.05
C ASP A 323 5.98 17.33 0.31
N VAL A 324 4.89 16.72 0.79
CA VAL A 324 4.85 16.12 2.13
C VAL A 324 4.14 14.78 2.11
N VAL A 325 4.73 13.80 2.79
CA VAL A 325 4.08 12.53 3.13
C VAL A 325 4.08 12.28 4.64
N ILE A 326 2.95 11.78 5.16
CA ILE A 326 2.81 11.27 6.52
C ILE A 326 2.70 9.76 6.47
N LEU A 327 3.59 9.08 7.19
CA LEU A 327 3.73 7.63 7.22
C LEU A 327 3.67 7.09 8.66
N GLY A 328 3.36 5.80 8.81
CA GLY A 328 3.40 5.12 10.09
C GLY A 328 4.67 4.28 10.28
N ALA A 329 4.87 3.73 11.47
CA ALA A 329 5.93 2.79 11.76
C ALA A 329 5.49 1.74 12.76
N THR A 330 6.01 0.52 12.62
CA THR A 330 6.04 -0.48 13.69
C THR A 330 7.22 -0.23 14.61
N GLU A 331 8.38 0.05 14.02
CA GLU A 331 9.61 0.46 14.70
C GLU A 331 10.32 1.52 13.87
N ILE A 332 11.08 2.38 14.54
CA ILE A 332 12.06 3.28 13.94
C ILE A 332 13.33 3.25 14.78
N ASP A 333 14.50 3.17 14.15
CA ASP A 333 15.76 3.16 14.90
C ASP A 333 16.42 4.55 14.99
N THR A 334 17.49 4.63 15.78
CA THR A 334 18.25 5.87 15.97
C THR A 334 18.92 6.39 14.71
N ASN A 335 18.99 5.58 13.65
CA ASN A 335 19.42 5.98 12.30
C ASN A 335 18.25 6.32 11.37
N PHE A 336 17.03 6.44 11.92
CA PHE A 336 15.79 6.71 11.18
C PHE A 336 15.33 5.59 10.22
N ASN A 337 15.95 4.42 10.24
CA ASN A 337 15.41 3.29 9.49
C ASN A 337 14.06 2.88 10.06
N VAL A 338 13.10 2.55 9.19
CA VAL A 338 11.72 2.24 9.57
C VAL A 338 11.37 0.80 9.21
N ASN A 339 10.71 0.12 10.14
CA ASN A 339 10.09 -1.18 9.94
C ASN A 339 8.56 -1.04 9.83
N VAL A 340 7.99 -1.63 8.77
CA VAL A 340 6.54 -1.83 8.57
C VAL A 340 6.23 -3.23 8.01
N HIS A 341 7.23 -4.12 7.90
CA HIS A 341 7.04 -5.49 7.46
C HIS A 341 6.73 -6.44 8.61
N THR A 342 7.38 -6.25 9.75
CA THR A 342 7.26 -7.18 10.87
C THR A 342 6.80 -6.49 12.16
N ASP A 343 6.35 -7.28 13.11
CA ASP A 343 6.35 -6.85 14.51
C ASP A 343 7.78 -6.90 15.09
N SER A 344 7.94 -6.47 16.33
CA SER A 344 9.25 -6.46 17.03
C SER A 344 9.81 -7.86 17.34
N ASN A 345 9.07 -8.92 17.06
CA ASN A 345 9.49 -10.31 17.21
C ASN A 345 9.81 -10.98 15.86
N GLY A 346 9.76 -10.25 14.76
CA GLY A 346 10.05 -10.77 13.43
C GLY A 346 8.87 -11.46 12.72
N VAL A 347 7.65 -11.39 13.27
CA VAL A 347 6.46 -11.92 12.62
C VAL A 347 6.03 -10.97 11.51
N ILE A 348 5.96 -11.45 10.29
CA ILE A 348 5.44 -10.68 9.14
C ILE A 348 3.99 -10.28 9.42
N MET A 349 3.69 -8.99 9.32
CA MET A 349 2.35 -8.44 9.56
C MET A 349 2.03 -7.22 8.69
N GLY A 350 2.85 -6.96 7.69
CA GLY A 350 2.75 -5.79 6.86
C GLY A 350 3.55 -5.90 5.57
N GLY A 351 3.98 -4.77 5.08
CA GLY A 351 4.83 -4.61 3.91
C GLY A 351 5.02 -3.13 3.59
N SER A 352 6.01 -2.82 2.77
CA SER A 352 6.31 -1.44 2.40
C SER A 352 5.11 -0.75 1.72
N GLY A 353 4.40 -1.48 0.84
CA GLY A 353 3.43 -0.79 0.00
C GLY A 353 4.08 0.40 -0.70
N GLY A 354 3.46 1.58 -0.59
CA GLY A 354 4.01 2.84 -1.09
C GLY A 354 4.88 3.61 -0.08
N HIS A 355 5.19 3.03 1.09
CA HIS A 355 5.89 3.73 2.17
C HIS A 355 7.28 4.21 1.74
N SER A 356 8.15 3.31 1.27
CA SER A 356 9.50 3.66 0.82
C SER A 356 9.49 4.48 -0.48
N ASP A 357 8.51 4.25 -1.36
CA ASP A 357 8.39 5.04 -2.59
C ASP A 357 8.13 6.51 -2.29
N THR A 358 7.15 6.79 -1.42
CA THR A 358 6.76 8.15 -1.07
C THR A 358 7.76 8.83 -0.14
N ALA A 359 8.39 8.07 0.77
CA ALA A 359 9.46 8.61 1.60
C ALA A 359 10.64 9.10 0.75
N ALA A 360 11.05 8.32 -0.24
CA ALA A 360 12.17 8.68 -1.12
C ALA A 360 11.83 9.81 -2.10
N GLY A 361 10.56 9.95 -2.52
CA GLY A 361 10.14 10.95 -3.50
C GLY A 361 9.75 12.30 -2.88
N ALA A 362 9.19 12.31 -1.66
CA ALA A 362 8.70 13.53 -1.02
C ALA A 362 9.83 14.46 -0.57
N LYS A 363 9.56 15.78 -0.60
CA LYS A 363 10.49 16.79 -0.05
C LYS A 363 10.57 16.75 1.47
N LEU A 364 9.48 16.33 2.13
CA LEU A 364 9.40 16.10 3.57
C LEU A 364 8.68 14.77 3.84
N SER A 365 9.42 13.80 4.34
CA SER A 365 8.88 12.53 4.79
C SER A 365 8.81 12.49 6.32
N MET A 366 7.61 12.22 6.85
CA MET A 366 7.33 12.28 8.27
C MET A 366 6.73 10.99 8.78
N ILE A 367 7.32 10.42 9.82
CA ILE A 367 6.75 9.32 10.59
C ILE A 367 5.91 9.87 11.73
N ILE A 368 4.66 9.40 11.85
CA ILE A 368 3.84 9.60 13.05
C ILE A 368 3.71 8.24 13.74
N ALA A 369 4.24 8.13 14.95
CA ALA A 369 4.13 6.93 15.77
C ALA A 369 4.12 7.27 17.26
N PRO A 370 3.39 6.52 18.12
CA PRO A 370 3.52 6.68 19.56
C PRO A 370 4.91 6.21 20.01
N MET A 371 5.39 6.70 21.14
CA MET A 371 6.69 6.25 21.70
C MET A 371 6.72 4.74 21.93
N PHE A 372 5.60 4.16 22.32
CA PHE A 372 5.46 2.72 22.56
C PHE A 372 4.04 2.25 22.22
N ARG A 373 3.92 0.94 21.94
CA ARG A 373 2.65 0.25 21.72
C ARG A 373 2.64 -1.05 22.50
N ALA A 374 1.60 -1.30 23.30
CA ALA A 374 1.47 -2.49 24.13
C ALA A 374 2.75 -2.80 24.93
N ARG A 375 3.39 -1.80 25.55
CA ARG A 375 4.65 -1.85 26.29
C ARG A 375 5.91 -2.15 25.48
N LEU A 376 5.83 -2.20 24.15
CA LEU A 376 7.01 -2.29 23.30
C LEU A 376 7.41 -0.90 22.82
N PRO A 377 8.70 -0.52 22.93
CA PRO A 377 9.17 0.75 22.38
C PRO A 377 9.05 0.74 20.86
N ILE A 378 8.68 1.87 20.29
CA ILE A 378 8.70 2.08 18.82
C ILE A 378 10.08 2.59 18.39
N VAL A 379 10.72 3.41 19.23
CA VAL A 379 12.10 3.89 18.98
C VAL A 379 13.09 2.90 19.56
N THR A 380 13.94 2.31 18.71
CA THR A 380 14.88 1.23 19.03
C THR A 380 16.32 1.59 18.63
N ASP A 381 17.31 0.80 19.04
CA ASP A 381 18.68 0.96 18.52
C ASP A 381 18.80 0.51 17.06
N GLN A 382 18.10 -0.56 16.72
CA GLN A 382 18.06 -1.13 15.39
C GLN A 382 16.70 -1.78 15.16
N VAL A 383 16.05 -1.45 14.05
CA VAL A 383 14.79 -2.08 13.63
C VAL A 383 14.97 -3.56 13.32
N THR A 384 13.89 -4.32 13.47
CA THR A 384 13.88 -5.76 13.18
C THR A 384 14.01 -6.02 11.67
N CYS A 385 13.49 -5.12 10.84
CA CYS A 385 13.59 -5.18 9.38
C CYS A 385 13.60 -3.77 8.80
N ILE A 386 14.50 -3.47 7.88
CA ILE A 386 14.54 -2.18 7.20
C ILE A 386 13.55 -2.20 6.03
N SER A 387 12.38 -1.60 6.24
CA SER A 387 11.39 -1.37 5.19
C SER A 387 11.68 -0.11 4.39
N THR A 388 12.06 0.96 5.09
CA THR A 388 12.43 2.25 4.50
C THR A 388 13.73 2.71 5.11
N PRO A 389 14.75 3.00 4.29
CA PRO A 389 16.05 3.48 4.77
C PRO A 389 15.93 4.84 5.45
N GLY A 390 16.69 5.04 6.52
CA GLY A 390 16.68 6.27 7.31
C GLY A 390 17.08 7.53 6.55
N LYS A 391 17.86 7.40 5.48
CA LYS A 391 18.21 8.52 4.59
C LYS A 391 17.00 9.17 3.93
N ASP A 392 15.89 8.42 3.80
CA ASP A 392 14.65 8.85 3.16
C ASP A 392 13.60 9.33 4.19
N ILE A 393 13.92 9.38 5.49
CA ILE A 393 13.05 9.83 6.58
C ILE A 393 13.61 11.10 7.21
N ASP A 394 12.80 12.15 7.25
CA ASP A 394 13.21 13.46 7.72
C ASP A 394 12.83 13.71 9.18
N VAL A 395 11.65 13.27 9.60
CA VAL A 395 11.09 13.61 10.91
C VAL A 395 10.34 12.43 11.51
N LEU A 396 10.52 12.23 12.82
CA LEU A 396 9.66 11.39 13.65
C LEU A 396 8.85 12.28 14.61
N VAL A 397 7.53 12.18 14.56
CA VAL A 397 6.61 12.86 15.46
C VAL A 397 6.01 11.86 16.44
N THR A 398 6.21 12.12 17.73
CA THR A 398 5.64 11.34 18.83
C THR A 398 4.95 12.26 19.85
N GLN A 399 4.25 11.68 20.80
CA GLN A 399 3.73 12.46 21.95
C GLN A 399 4.85 12.94 22.89
N GLY A 400 6.04 12.36 22.80
CA GLY A 400 7.20 12.70 23.64
C GLY A 400 8.09 13.80 23.09
N GLY A 401 7.90 14.17 21.84
CA GLY A 401 8.68 15.17 21.10
C GLY A 401 8.79 14.86 19.62
N ILE A 402 9.53 15.71 18.92
CA ILE A 402 9.76 15.66 17.48
C ILE A 402 11.25 15.45 17.25
N ALA A 403 11.64 14.28 16.74
CA ALA A 403 13.03 14.03 16.33
C ALA A 403 13.21 14.35 14.85
N VAL A 404 14.24 15.13 14.53
CA VAL A 404 14.58 15.51 13.15
C VAL A 404 15.86 14.79 12.76
N ASN A 405 15.87 14.19 11.57
CA ASN A 405 17.05 13.52 11.04
C ASN A 405 18.25 14.50 11.04
N PRO A 406 19.40 14.11 11.60
CA PRO A 406 20.57 14.99 11.69
C PRO A 406 21.02 15.60 10.37
N ALA A 407 20.75 14.94 9.24
CA ALA A 407 21.05 15.47 7.90
C ALA A 407 20.17 16.68 7.52
N LYS A 408 19.06 16.95 8.22
CA LYS A 408 18.07 18.00 7.90
C LYS A 408 18.23 19.22 8.83
N VAL A 409 19.42 19.81 8.83
CA VAL A 409 19.81 20.91 9.74
C VAL A 409 18.88 22.12 9.61
N GLU A 410 18.56 22.56 8.39
CA GLU A 410 17.69 23.71 8.16
C GLU A 410 16.26 23.46 8.67
N LEU A 411 15.73 22.25 8.43
CA LEU A 411 14.42 21.87 8.94
C LEU A 411 14.41 21.92 10.47
N ARG A 412 15.42 21.32 11.11
CA ARG A 412 15.55 21.36 12.56
C ARG A 412 15.53 22.77 13.12
N GLN A 413 16.29 23.68 12.50
CA GLN A 413 16.33 25.07 12.92
C GLN A 413 14.96 25.77 12.81
N ARG A 414 14.26 25.59 11.69
CA ARG A 414 12.90 26.14 11.49
C ARG A 414 11.90 25.66 12.53
N LEU A 415 11.97 24.35 12.89
CA LEU A 415 11.07 23.78 13.89
C LEU A 415 11.35 24.35 15.30
N LEU A 416 12.64 24.56 15.65
CA LEU A 416 13.03 25.23 16.90
C LEU A 416 12.55 26.68 16.96
N GLU A 417 12.73 27.43 15.87
CA GLU A 417 12.26 28.84 15.76
C GLU A 417 10.72 28.94 15.86
N ALA A 418 10.01 27.92 15.40
CA ALA A 418 8.56 27.82 15.56
C ALA A 418 8.12 27.36 16.96
N GLY A 419 9.06 27.17 17.90
CA GLY A 419 8.76 26.78 19.28
C GLY A 419 8.24 25.35 19.43
N LEU A 420 8.55 24.48 18.46
CA LEU A 420 8.13 23.07 18.50
C LEU A 420 9.04 22.26 19.45
N PRO A 421 8.53 21.20 20.10
CA PRO A 421 9.27 20.38 21.06
C PRO A 421 10.26 19.44 20.33
N VAL A 422 11.29 20.02 19.72
CA VAL A 422 12.34 19.25 19.03
C VAL A 422 13.26 18.61 20.08
N VAL A 423 13.47 17.30 19.92
CA VAL A 423 14.30 16.47 20.81
C VAL A 423 15.29 15.65 20.00
N ASP A 424 16.35 15.18 20.62
CA ASP A 424 17.25 14.19 20.03
C ASP A 424 16.57 12.80 20.00
N ILE A 425 16.81 12.02 18.95
CA ILE A 425 16.20 10.68 18.82
C ILE A 425 16.71 9.72 19.89
N HIS A 426 17.97 9.87 20.35
CA HIS A 426 18.52 9.07 21.44
C HIS A 426 17.86 9.42 22.79
N GLU A 427 17.62 10.70 23.06
CA GLU A 427 16.87 11.14 24.25
C GLU A 427 15.44 10.59 24.23
N LEU A 428 14.80 10.58 23.05
CA LEU A 428 13.46 10.04 22.88
C LEU A 428 13.44 8.53 23.13
N LYS A 429 14.44 7.80 22.65
CA LYS A 429 14.63 6.39 22.92
C LYS A 429 14.80 6.11 24.42
N GLU A 430 15.73 6.79 25.07
CA GLU A 430 15.97 6.65 26.52
C GLU A 430 14.71 6.95 27.34
N LYS A 431 13.98 7.99 26.97
CA LYS A 431 12.70 8.34 27.61
C LYS A 431 11.67 7.23 27.43
N THR A 432 11.63 6.59 26.26
CA THR A 432 10.76 5.47 25.98
C THR A 432 11.12 4.26 26.82
N GLU A 433 12.40 3.89 26.86
CA GLU A 433 12.90 2.73 27.60
C GLU A 433 12.74 2.88 29.12
N ARG A 434 12.77 4.10 29.66
CA ARG A 434 12.43 4.36 31.07
C ARG A 434 10.98 4.01 31.41
N ILE A 435 10.08 4.07 30.41
CA ILE A 435 8.65 3.74 30.60
C ILE A 435 8.41 2.25 30.34
N THR A 436 8.99 1.69 29.28
CA THR A 436 8.71 0.33 28.81
C THR A 436 9.64 -0.73 29.38
N GLY A 437 10.83 -0.33 29.85
CA GLY A 437 11.99 -1.20 29.93
C GLY A 437 12.59 -1.46 28.55
N VAL A 438 13.74 -2.14 28.52
CA VAL A 438 14.37 -2.62 27.29
C VAL A 438 13.85 -4.03 27.01
N PRO A 439 13.07 -4.26 25.94
CA PRO A 439 12.54 -5.59 25.67
C PRO A 439 13.66 -6.54 25.27
N ARG A 440 13.56 -7.79 25.74
CA ARG A 440 14.46 -8.85 25.28
C ARG A 440 14.13 -9.18 23.82
N LYS A 441 15.11 -9.03 22.92
CA LYS A 441 14.96 -9.52 21.53
C LYS A 441 14.86 -11.06 21.56
N LEU A 442 13.82 -11.58 20.90
CA LEU A 442 13.67 -13.01 20.72
C LEU A 442 14.67 -13.48 19.65
N PRO A 443 15.29 -14.66 19.81
CA PRO A 443 16.18 -15.20 18.81
C PRO A 443 15.34 -15.62 17.56
N HIS A 444 15.75 -15.19 16.40
CA HIS A 444 15.21 -15.69 15.14
C HIS A 444 15.88 -17.02 14.73
N GLY A 445 15.32 -17.70 13.73
CA GLY A 445 15.95 -18.85 13.08
C GLY A 445 17.05 -18.42 12.11
N GLU A 446 17.64 -19.39 11.43
CA GLU A 446 18.68 -19.15 10.41
C GLU A 446 18.13 -19.07 8.99
N ARG A 447 16.91 -19.54 8.78
CA ARG A 447 16.28 -19.59 7.46
C ARG A 447 15.70 -18.24 7.09
N VAL A 448 16.08 -17.72 5.91
CA VAL A 448 15.42 -16.56 5.30
C VAL A 448 14.04 -16.97 4.80
N VAL A 449 12.99 -16.30 5.27
CA VAL A 449 11.59 -16.56 4.90
C VAL A 449 11.03 -15.47 3.98
N ALA A 450 11.65 -14.29 3.95
CA ALA A 450 11.31 -13.25 3.00
C ALA A 450 12.53 -12.37 2.68
N GLU A 451 12.52 -11.81 1.48
CA GLU A 451 13.46 -10.82 0.97
C GLU A 451 12.72 -9.50 0.77
N VAL A 452 13.27 -8.41 1.28
CA VAL A 452 12.75 -7.06 1.09
C VAL A 452 13.52 -6.41 -0.04
N ILE A 453 12.85 -6.24 -1.16
CA ILE A 453 13.41 -5.59 -2.35
C ILE A 453 13.11 -4.10 -2.25
N GLY A 454 14.15 -3.30 -2.18
CA GLY A 454 14.04 -1.85 -2.12
C GLY A 454 13.43 -1.24 -3.39
N ARG A 455 13.09 0.04 -3.33
CA ARG A 455 12.46 0.80 -4.42
C ARG A 455 13.22 0.64 -5.76
N ASN A 456 14.55 0.59 -5.73
CA ASN A 456 15.39 0.50 -6.95
C ASN A 456 15.60 -0.93 -7.45
N GLY A 457 15.06 -1.93 -6.76
CA GLY A 457 15.16 -3.34 -7.14
C GLY A 457 16.34 -4.09 -6.52
N ASP A 458 17.06 -3.48 -5.58
CA ASP A 458 18.16 -4.09 -4.82
C ASP A 458 17.61 -4.84 -3.61
N LEU A 459 18.30 -5.88 -3.16
CA LEU A 459 18.01 -6.51 -1.87
C LEU A 459 18.34 -5.51 -0.76
N GLN A 460 17.31 -5.05 -0.05
CA GLN A 460 17.44 -4.07 1.02
C GLN A 460 17.62 -4.74 2.39
N ASP A 461 16.86 -5.81 2.65
CA ASP A 461 16.92 -6.57 3.90
C ASP A 461 16.33 -7.97 3.75
N GLN A 462 16.49 -8.81 4.76
CA GLN A 462 15.97 -10.16 4.83
C GLN A 462 15.23 -10.40 6.13
N ILE A 463 14.11 -11.13 6.06
CA ILE A 463 13.34 -11.55 7.23
C ILE A 463 13.62 -13.01 7.48
N TYR A 464 14.01 -13.32 8.71
CA TYR A 464 14.34 -14.67 9.15
C TYR A 464 13.16 -15.35 9.83
N SER A 465 13.16 -16.69 9.79
CA SER A 465 12.11 -17.48 10.44
C SER A 465 12.06 -17.19 11.94
N ILE A 466 10.84 -17.17 12.50
CA ILE A 466 10.62 -17.16 13.94
C ILE A 466 10.81 -18.57 14.51
N ARG A 467 11.23 -18.67 15.78
CA ARG A 467 11.37 -19.94 16.50
C ARG A 467 10.10 -20.30 17.26
#